data_e8ca07a899291539f8eb66b51bde89d0
#
_entry.id   e8ca07a899291539f8eb66b51bde89d0
#
_cell.length_a   1.000
_cell.length_b   1.000
_cell.length_c   1.000
_cell.angle_alpha   90.00
_cell.angle_beta   90.00
_cell.angle_gamma   90.00
#
_symmetry.space_group_name_H-M   'P 1'
#
loop_
_entity.id
_entity.type
_entity.pdbx_description
1 polymer ?
#
loop_
_entity_poly.entity_id
_entity_poly.type
_entity_poly.pdbx_seq_one_letter_code
_entity_poly.pdbx_strand_id
1 'polypeptide(L)'
;MTAPPQAAVGPSRVLVLLVEDDPSIAQSLREGLERFGFEVDWVTTGAEALAADAPDVVLLDLGLPDMDGLDVCRNLRARSDLPIIVITARGDEIDTVAGLEVGADDYVAKPFGVREIVARIRAVTRRHAVLDREAPARPVIALGPLAIDVAARRVHRDGEELALAPKEFDLLVALAGAVGAVLTRESLIDEVWDSHWFGSTRTLDVHVSTLRQKLAGAAVITTVRGVGFRLERP
;
A
#
# COMPACT_ATOMS: atom_id res chain seq x y z
N MET A 1 -40.37 -19.59 23.52
CA MET A 1 -39.23 -19.92 22.64
C MET A 1 -38.38 -18.65 22.58
N THR A 2 -37.36 -18.57 23.41
CA THR A 2 -36.48 -17.43 23.55
C THR A 2 -35.33 -17.63 22.56
N ALA A 3 -35.13 -16.68 21.64
CA ALA A 3 -33.99 -16.70 20.70
C ALA A 3 -32.68 -16.66 21.49
N PRO A 4 -31.63 -17.37 21.06
CA PRO A 4 -30.33 -17.27 21.69
C PRO A 4 -29.73 -15.86 21.47
N PRO A 5 -28.95 -15.34 22.42
CA PRO A 5 -28.31 -14.05 22.26
C PRO A 5 -27.30 -14.11 21.10
N GLN A 6 -27.43 -13.19 20.15
CA GLN A 6 -26.41 -12.94 19.13
C GLN A 6 -25.11 -12.55 19.85
N ALA A 7 -24.08 -13.37 19.69
CA ALA A 7 -22.74 -13.03 20.13
C ALA A 7 -22.33 -11.69 19.47
N ALA A 8 -22.04 -10.70 20.28
CA ALA A 8 -21.48 -9.45 19.82
C ALA A 8 -20.14 -9.77 19.14
N VAL A 9 -20.07 -9.63 17.82
CA VAL A 9 -18.82 -9.67 17.07
C VAL A 9 -18.04 -8.45 17.54
N GLY A 10 -17.05 -8.68 18.38
CA GLY A 10 -16.08 -7.65 18.75
C GLY A 10 -15.40 -7.12 17.48
N PRO A 11 -14.80 -5.92 17.51
CA PRO A 11 -14.10 -5.41 16.36
C PRO A 11 -13.07 -6.46 15.88
N SER A 12 -13.19 -6.90 14.62
CA SER A 12 -12.26 -7.87 14.03
C SER A 12 -10.85 -7.30 14.17
N ARG A 13 -9.97 -8.07 14.80
CA ARG A 13 -8.56 -7.69 14.91
C ARG A 13 -7.95 -7.77 13.52
N VAL A 14 -7.09 -6.80 13.20
CA VAL A 14 -6.34 -6.82 11.95
C VAL A 14 -5.35 -7.98 11.99
N LEU A 15 -5.45 -8.88 11.01
CA LEU A 15 -4.57 -10.02 10.84
C LEU A 15 -3.35 -9.60 10.01
N VAL A 16 -2.17 -9.70 10.61
CA VAL A 16 -0.88 -9.40 10.00
C VAL A 16 -0.19 -10.69 9.63
N LEU A 17 0.11 -10.91 8.36
CA LEU A 17 1.01 -11.97 7.93
C LEU A 17 2.44 -11.44 8.03
N LEU A 18 3.23 -11.99 8.94
CA LEU A 18 4.64 -11.67 9.10
C LEU A 18 5.49 -12.72 8.38
N VAL A 19 6.22 -12.31 7.35
CA VAL A 19 7.12 -13.16 6.56
C VAL A 19 8.55 -12.76 6.90
N GLU A 20 9.21 -13.54 7.77
CA GLU A 20 10.54 -13.24 8.31
C GLU A 20 11.23 -14.55 8.69
N ASP A 21 12.42 -14.81 8.17
CA ASP A 21 13.17 -16.04 8.42
C ASP A 21 14.02 -16.00 9.70
N ASP A 22 14.36 -14.80 10.21
CA ASP A 22 15.07 -14.65 11.48
C ASP A 22 14.10 -14.74 12.67
N PRO A 23 14.18 -15.82 13.49
CA PRO A 23 13.27 -16.00 14.61
C PRO A 23 13.37 -14.91 15.68
N SER A 24 14.52 -14.26 15.83
CA SER A 24 14.73 -13.21 16.85
C SER A 24 14.01 -11.93 16.48
N ILE A 25 14.04 -11.58 15.19
CA ILE A 25 13.32 -10.42 14.66
C ILE A 25 11.82 -10.72 14.67
N ALA A 26 11.42 -11.88 14.13
CA ALA A 26 10.02 -12.28 14.04
C ALA A 26 9.34 -12.33 15.40
N GLN A 27 9.96 -12.96 16.41
CA GLN A 27 9.39 -13.05 17.74
C GLN A 27 9.24 -11.67 18.40
N SER A 28 10.27 -10.82 18.31
CA SER A 28 10.24 -9.46 18.86
C SER A 28 9.13 -8.61 18.23
N LEU A 29 8.99 -8.71 16.90
CA LEU A 29 7.99 -7.96 16.15
C LEU A 29 6.58 -8.48 16.44
N ARG A 30 6.38 -9.81 16.45
CA ARG A 30 5.12 -10.45 16.81
C ARG A 30 4.62 -10.02 18.18
N GLU A 31 5.46 -10.19 19.22
CA GLU A 31 5.11 -9.77 20.58
C GLU A 31 4.78 -8.27 20.67
N GLY A 32 5.53 -7.46 19.91
CA GLY A 32 5.27 -6.04 19.82
C GLY A 32 3.92 -5.72 19.20
N LEU A 33 3.58 -6.32 18.08
CA LEU A 33 2.32 -6.10 17.35
C LEU A 33 1.12 -6.60 18.14
N GLU A 34 1.22 -7.79 18.77
CA GLU A 34 0.18 -8.35 19.63
C GLU A 34 -0.19 -7.42 20.81
N ARG A 35 0.80 -6.73 21.40
CA ARG A 35 0.56 -5.70 22.45
C ARG A 35 -0.23 -4.50 21.95
N PHE A 36 -0.16 -4.20 20.64
CA PHE A 36 -0.94 -3.14 20.00
C PHE A 36 -2.29 -3.62 19.45
N GLY A 37 -2.65 -4.90 19.70
CA GLY A 37 -3.97 -5.47 19.41
C GLY A 37 -4.10 -6.10 18.04
N PHE A 38 -2.99 -6.32 17.31
CA PHE A 38 -2.96 -7.07 16.07
C PHE A 38 -2.99 -8.58 16.34
N GLU A 39 -3.50 -9.35 15.39
CA GLU A 39 -3.29 -10.78 15.30
C GLU A 39 -2.14 -11.03 14.31
N VAL A 40 -1.21 -11.94 14.64
CA VAL A 40 -0.01 -12.14 13.81
C VAL A 40 0.11 -13.60 13.46
N ASP A 41 0.06 -13.88 12.18
CA ASP A 41 0.46 -15.15 11.58
C ASP A 41 1.89 -15.03 11.06
N TRP A 42 2.78 -15.93 11.52
CA TRP A 42 4.19 -15.87 11.18
C TRP A 42 4.61 -17.07 10.35
N VAL A 43 5.21 -16.78 9.21
CA VAL A 43 5.79 -17.74 8.29
C VAL A 43 7.25 -17.39 7.99
N THR A 44 8.04 -18.38 7.61
CA THR A 44 9.49 -18.24 7.45
C THR A 44 9.97 -18.30 6.00
N THR A 45 9.05 -18.59 5.06
CA THR A 45 9.37 -18.78 3.65
C THR A 45 8.39 -18.04 2.75
N GLY A 46 8.84 -17.71 1.54
CA GLY A 46 7.98 -17.12 0.52
C GLY A 46 6.88 -18.08 0.05
N ALA A 47 7.17 -19.39 -0.01
CA ALA A 47 6.18 -20.40 -0.38
C ALA A 47 5.01 -20.45 0.63
N GLU A 48 5.30 -20.40 1.92
CA GLU A 48 4.28 -20.31 2.98
C GLU A 48 3.49 -19.01 2.87
N ALA A 49 4.16 -17.89 2.60
CA ALA A 49 3.50 -16.59 2.42
C ALA A 49 2.51 -16.59 1.24
N LEU A 50 2.87 -17.23 0.13
CA LEU A 50 1.99 -17.35 -1.04
C LEU A 50 0.83 -18.34 -0.86
N ALA A 51 0.92 -19.23 0.13
CA ALA A 51 -0.11 -20.20 0.49
C ALA A 51 -0.99 -19.74 1.67
N ALA A 52 -0.64 -18.65 2.34
CA ALA A 52 -1.37 -18.13 3.50
C ALA A 52 -2.80 -17.71 3.13
N ASP A 53 -3.74 -17.96 4.05
CA ASP A 53 -5.11 -17.48 3.95
C ASP A 53 -5.16 -15.95 4.10
N ALA A 54 -6.12 -15.31 3.45
CA ALA A 54 -6.25 -13.86 3.25
C ALA A 54 -5.99 -13.01 4.52
N PRO A 55 -4.77 -12.50 4.75
CA PRO A 55 -4.49 -11.54 5.82
C PRO A 55 -5.01 -10.14 5.45
N ASP A 56 -5.08 -9.25 6.44
CA ASP A 56 -5.42 -7.84 6.20
C ASP A 56 -4.21 -7.02 5.73
N VAL A 57 -3.00 -7.47 6.05
CA VAL A 57 -1.73 -6.82 5.66
C VAL A 57 -0.58 -7.81 5.74
N VAL A 58 0.41 -7.65 4.84
CA VAL A 58 1.65 -8.43 4.84
C VAL A 58 2.82 -7.53 5.28
N LEU A 59 3.62 -8.03 6.21
CA LEU A 59 4.96 -7.53 6.51
C LEU A 59 5.95 -8.52 5.89
N LEU A 60 6.71 -8.09 4.90
CA LEU A 60 7.52 -8.97 4.06
C LEU A 60 9.00 -8.62 4.14
N ASP A 61 9.82 -9.54 4.66
CA ASP A 61 11.28 -9.46 4.43
C ASP A 61 11.63 -9.89 3.01
N LEU A 62 12.64 -9.27 2.43
CA LEU A 62 13.16 -9.62 1.11
C LEU A 62 14.21 -10.74 1.17
N GLY A 63 14.85 -10.96 2.33
CA GLY A 63 15.93 -11.91 2.52
C GLY A 63 15.47 -13.34 2.83
N LEU A 64 14.45 -13.84 2.14
CA LEU A 64 13.89 -15.18 2.41
C LEU A 64 14.80 -16.31 1.92
N PRO A 65 14.77 -17.50 2.57
CA PRO A 65 15.68 -18.59 2.27
C PRO A 65 15.34 -19.37 0.99
N ASP A 66 14.09 -19.31 0.53
CA ASP A 66 13.58 -20.16 -0.56
C ASP A 66 13.38 -19.40 -1.88
N MET A 67 13.08 -18.09 -1.84
CA MET A 67 12.90 -17.27 -3.04
C MET A 67 13.14 -15.79 -2.75
N ASP A 68 13.32 -14.97 -3.80
CA ASP A 68 13.45 -13.53 -3.66
C ASP A 68 12.12 -12.93 -3.16
N GLY A 69 12.19 -12.15 -2.07
CA GLY A 69 11.01 -11.47 -1.51
C GLY A 69 10.33 -10.49 -2.48
N LEU A 70 11.07 -9.93 -3.45
CA LEU A 70 10.47 -9.14 -4.54
C LEU A 70 9.55 -9.99 -5.41
N ASP A 71 9.89 -11.25 -5.65
CA ASP A 71 9.04 -12.19 -6.39
C ASP A 71 7.80 -12.56 -5.57
N VAL A 72 7.93 -12.72 -4.25
CA VAL A 72 6.78 -12.90 -3.34
C VAL A 72 5.85 -11.70 -3.43
N CYS A 73 6.39 -10.48 -3.31
CA CYS A 73 5.63 -9.23 -3.42
C CYS A 73 4.85 -9.15 -4.74
N ARG A 74 5.54 -9.42 -5.86
CA ARG A 74 4.97 -9.42 -7.22
C ARG A 74 3.82 -10.43 -7.36
N ASN A 75 4.00 -11.64 -6.83
CA ASN A 75 2.98 -12.69 -6.86
C ASN A 75 1.76 -12.37 -6.00
N LEU A 76 1.96 -11.81 -4.78
CA LEU A 76 0.86 -11.38 -3.93
C LEU A 76 0.05 -10.27 -4.62
N ARG A 77 0.74 -9.26 -5.17
CA ARG A 77 0.11 -8.15 -5.86
C ARG A 77 -0.65 -8.56 -7.12
N ALA A 78 -0.18 -9.56 -7.85
CA ALA A 78 -0.89 -10.10 -9.02
C ALA A 78 -2.22 -10.80 -8.68
N ARG A 79 -2.42 -11.18 -7.41
CA ARG A 79 -3.62 -11.92 -6.95
C ARG A 79 -4.60 -11.05 -6.15
N SER A 80 -4.13 -9.93 -5.57
CA SER A 80 -4.95 -9.10 -4.67
C SER A 80 -4.39 -7.70 -4.50
N ASP A 81 -5.26 -6.78 -4.04
CA ASP A 81 -4.90 -5.43 -3.60
C ASP A 81 -4.45 -5.38 -2.13
N LEU A 82 -4.12 -6.53 -1.55
CA LEU A 82 -3.67 -6.69 -0.18
C LEU A 82 -2.52 -5.70 0.15
N PRO A 83 -2.60 -4.93 1.26
CA PRO A 83 -1.51 -4.07 1.67
C PRO A 83 -0.22 -4.83 1.96
N ILE A 84 0.89 -4.40 1.36
CA ILE A 84 2.21 -5.01 1.51
C ILE A 84 3.20 -3.96 2.00
N ILE A 85 3.79 -4.20 3.17
CA ILE A 85 4.89 -3.40 3.71
C ILE A 85 6.15 -4.25 3.64
N VAL A 86 7.13 -3.81 2.87
CA VAL A 86 8.45 -4.47 2.81
C VAL A 86 9.28 -4.02 3.99
N ILE A 87 9.90 -4.99 4.68
CA ILE A 87 10.82 -4.76 5.81
C ILE A 87 12.12 -5.48 5.49
N THR A 88 13.25 -4.77 5.35
CA THR A 88 14.50 -5.41 4.96
C THR A 88 15.75 -4.70 5.45
N ALA A 89 16.83 -5.47 5.62
CA ALA A 89 18.16 -4.93 5.89
C ALA A 89 18.81 -4.26 4.67
N ARG A 90 18.27 -4.50 3.47
CA ARG A 90 18.71 -3.87 2.22
C ARG A 90 18.25 -2.42 2.21
N GLY A 91 19.05 -1.54 2.83
CA GLY A 91 18.75 -0.11 2.94
C GLY A 91 19.20 0.72 1.74
N ASP A 92 19.69 0.07 0.67
CA ASP A 92 20.13 0.77 -0.52
C ASP A 92 18.94 1.38 -1.28
N GLU A 93 19.19 2.53 -1.87
CA GLU A 93 18.18 3.28 -2.64
C GLU A 93 17.57 2.43 -3.77
N ILE A 94 18.39 1.55 -4.36
CA ILE A 94 18.00 0.66 -5.46
C ILE A 94 16.97 -0.38 -4.99
N ASP A 95 17.18 -1.00 -3.82
CA ASP A 95 16.28 -2.02 -3.28
C ASP A 95 14.94 -1.42 -2.82
N THR A 96 14.97 -0.20 -2.25
CA THR A 96 13.75 0.55 -1.90
C THR A 96 12.90 0.85 -3.15
N VAL A 97 13.55 1.32 -4.21
CA VAL A 97 12.87 1.61 -5.49
C VAL A 97 12.30 0.33 -6.08
N ALA A 98 13.10 -0.74 -6.13
CA ALA A 98 12.65 -2.04 -6.67
C ALA A 98 11.45 -2.61 -5.90
N GLY A 99 11.45 -2.56 -4.56
CA GLY A 99 10.34 -3.03 -3.73
C GLY A 99 9.04 -2.30 -3.99
N LEU A 100 9.10 -0.98 -4.11
CA LEU A 100 7.91 -0.16 -4.40
C LEU A 100 7.45 -0.30 -5.87
N GLU A 101 8.38 -0.42 -6.83
CA GLU A 101 8.06 -0.63 -8.25
C GLU A 101 7.34 -1.97 -8.51
N VAL A 102 7.63 -3.02 -7.72
CA VAL A 102 6.94 -4.32 -7.83
C VAL A 102 5.57 -4.33 -7.15
N GLY A 103 5.17 -3.22 -6.50
CA GLY A 103 3.83 -3.03 -5.98
C GLY A 103 3.68 -3.07 -4.46
N ALA A 104 4.76 -2.96 -3.69
CA ALA A 104 4.66 -2.72 -2.25
C ALA A 104 4.02 -1.34 -1.99
N ASP A 105 3.23 -1.24 -0.91
CA ASP A 105 2.59 0.02 -0.52
C ASP A 105 3.53 0.88 0.32
N ASP A 106 4.46 0.26 1.02
CA ASP A 106 5.44 0.93 1.85
C ASP A 106 6.71 0.09 2.02
N TYR A 107 7.76 0.75 2.49
CA TYR A 107 9.09 0.17 2.68
C TYR A 107 9.71 0.66 3.99
N VAL A 108 10.25 -0.27 4.78
CA VAL A 108 10.92 0.01 6.06
C VAL A 108 12.30 -0.63 6.09
N ALA A 109 13.33 0.18 6.30
CA ALA A 109 14.69 -0.33 6.48
C ALA A 109 14.92 -0.79 7.92
N LYS A 110 15.57 -1.95 8.09
CA LYS A 110 16.11 -2.41 9.39
C LYS A 110 17.33 -1.54 9.75
N PRO A 111 17.52 -1.08 11.01
CA PRO A 111 16.67 -1.35 12.17
C PRO A 111 15.46 -0.41 12.27
N PHE A 112 14.34 -0.92 12.74
CA PHE A 112 13.08 -0.19 12.90
C PHE A 112 12.52 -0.34 14.33
N GLY A 113 11.61 0.56 14.69
CA GLY A 113 10.85 0.46 15.95
C GLY A 113 9.47 -0.17 15.75
N VAL A 114 8.99 -0.98 16.71
CA VAL A 114 7.64 -1.57 16.65
C VAL A 114 6.56 -0.49 16.47
N ARG A 115 6.68 0.66 17.12
CA ARG A 115 5.71 1.77 16.98
C ARG A 115 5.67 2.33 15.56
N GLU A 116 6.78 2.33 14.86
CA GLU A 116 6.85 2.73 13.47
C GLU A 116 6.06 1.76 12.59
N ILE A 117 6.30 0.44 12.76
CA ILE A 117 5.56 -0.59 12.01
C ILE A 117 4.07 -0.50 12.29
N VAL A 118 3.65 -0.32 13.55
CA VAL A 118 2.24 -0.14 13.94
C VAL A 118 1.60 1.05 13.22
N ALA A 119 2.29 2.19 13.17
CA ALA A 119 1.81 3.38 12.47
C ALA A 119 1.60 3.11 10.97
N ARG A 120 2.57 2.43 10.34
CA ARG A 120 2.52 2.07 8.91
C ARG A 120 1.42 1.06 8.60
N ILE A 121 1.25 -0.01 9.41
CA ILE A 121 0.13 -0.94 9.27
C ILE A 121 -1.20 -0.18 9.30
N ARG A 122 -1.41 0.66 10.31
CA ARG A 122 -2.64 1.46 10.43
C ARG A 122 -2.87 2.37 9.23
N ALA A 123 -1.79 2.96 8.68
CA ALA A 123 -1.87 3.84 7.52
C ALA A 123 -2.33 3.09 6.26
N VAL A 124 -1.80 1.89 6.00
CA VAL A 124 -2.15 1.11 4.81
C VAL A 124 -3.50 0.38 4.94
N THR A 125 -3.89 -0.08 6.15
CA THR A 125 -5.14 -0.85 6.36
C THR A 125 -6.36 0.02 6.52
N ARG A 126 -6.25 1.28 7.03
CA ARG A 126 -7.40 2.16 7.24
C ARG A 126 -8.21 2.42 5.98
N ARG A 127 -7.59 2.52 4.83
CA ARG A 127 -8.26 2.78 3.55
C ARG A 127 -9.06 1.58 3.04
N HIS A 128 -8.60 0.37 3.25
CA HIS A 128 -9.36 -0.82 2.90
C HIS A 128 -10.69 -0.87 3.68
N ALA A 129 -10.67 -0.54 4.97
CA ALA A 129 -11.87 -0.52 5.81
C ALA A 129 -12.90 0.60 5.47
N VAL A 130 -12.47 1.70 4.84
CA VAL A 130 -13.37 2.80 4.41
C VAL A 130 -14.07 2.47 3.09
N LEU A 131 -13.48 1.62 2.27
CA LEU A 131 -14.00 1.25 0.94
C LEU A 131 -15.09 0.16 1.02
N ASP A 132 -15.11 -0.65 2.08
CA ASP A 132 -16.17 -1.66 2.34
C ASP A 132 -17.51 -1.04 2.82
N ARG A 133 -17.52 0.25 3.14
CA ARG A 133 -18.77 0.95 3.45
C ARG A 133 -19.35 1.51 2.15
N GLU A 134 -20.60 1.20 1.88
CA GLU A 134 -21.40 1.71 0.76
C GLU A 134 -21.14 3.22 0.52
N ALA A 135 -20.16 3.52 -0.33
CA ALA A 135 -19.90 4.88 -0.74
C ALA A 135 -20.95 5.27 -1.81
N PRO A 136 -21.57 6.44 -1.71
CA PRO A 136 -22.44 6.92 -2.80
C PRO A 136 -21.62 6.92 -4.09
N ALA A 137 -22.29 6.55 -5.21
CA ALA A 137 -21.68 6.47 -6.53
C ALA A 137 -20.85 7.73 -6.80
N ARG A 138 -19.54 7.63 -6.67
CA ARG A 138 -18.64 8.73 -7.01
C ARG A 138 -18.55 8.78 -8.54
N PRO A 139 -18.64 9.98 -9.14
CA PRO A 139 -18.57 10.10 -10.59
C PRO A 139 -17.22 9.60 -11.11
N VAL A 140 -17.23 9.00 -12.29
CA VAL A 140 -16.03 8.69 -13.04
C VAL A 140 -15.33 9.99 -13.40
N ILE A 141 -14.04 10.13 -13.06
CA ILE A 141 -13.23 11.28 -13.43
C ILE A 141 -12.70 11.04 -14.84
N ALA A 142 -13.13 11.88 -15.80
CA ALA A 142 -12.62 11.85 -17.17
C ALA A 142 -11.48 12.88 -17.32
N LEU A 143 -10.31 12.41 -17.76
CA LEU A 143 -9.14 13.23 -18.00
C LEU A 143 -8.45 12.82 -19.32
N GLY A 144 -8.86 13.45 -20.43
CA GLY A 144 -8.41 13.07 -21.75
C GLY A 144 -8.74 11.60 -22.06
N PRO A 145 -7.72 10.76 -22.38
CA PRO A 145 -7.93 9.34 -22.65
C PRO A 145 -8.16 8.51 -21.37
N LEU A 146 -8.02 9.10 -20.18
CA LEU A 146 -8.20 8.41 -18.90
C LEU A 146 -9.63 8.51 -18.41
N ALA A 147 -10.19 7.38 -17.97
CA ALA A 147 -11.42 7.28 -17.21
C ALA A 147 -11.11 6.60 -15.86
N ILE A 148 -11.26 7.35 -14.76
CA ILE A 148 -10.94 6.89 -13.41
C ILE A 148 -12.26 6.63 -12.68
N ASP A 149 -12.60 5.37 -12.50
CA ASP A 149 -13.73 4.95 -11.66
C ASP A 149 -13.25 4.82 -10.21
N VAL A 150 -13.55 5.85 -9.42
CA VAL A 150 -13.10 5.91 -8.02
C VAL A 150 -13.81 4.88 -7.16
N ALA A 151 -15.08 4.56 -7.48
CA ALA A 151 -15.86 3.59 -6.70
C ALA A 151 -15.42 2.15 -6.98
N ALA A 152 -15.18 1.81 -8.24
CA ALA A 152 -14.68 0.49 -8.64
C ALA A 152 -13.16 0.33 -8.49
N ARG A 153 -12.42 1.40 -8.15
CA ARG A 153 -10.95 1.45 -8.12
C ARG A 153 -10.30 1.00 -9.44
N ARG A 154 -10.89 1.39 -10.57
CA ARG A 154 -10.41 1.04 -11.91
C ARG A 154 -10.02 2.27 -12.70
N VAL A 155 -8.99 2.13 -13.49
CA VAL A 155 -8.56 3.16 -14.45
C VAL A 155 -8.57 2.54 -15.83
N HIS A 156 -9.15 3.24 -16.79
CA HIS A 156 -9.11 2.86 -18.19
C HIS A 156 -8.38 3.95 -18.98
N ARG A 157 -7.57 3.54 -19.93
CA ARG A 157 -6.92 4.41 -20.93
C ARG A 157 -7.37 3.99 -22.31
N ASP A 158 -8.02 4.88 -23.06
CA ASP A 158 -8.60 4.58 -24.37
C ASP A 158 -9.53 3.36 -24.37
N GLY A 159 -10.22 3.10 -23.25
CA GLY A 159 -11.12 1.98 -23.05
C GLY A 159 -10.46 0.68 -22.57
N GLU A 160 -9.14 0.60 -22.54
CA GLU A 160 -8.40 -0.54 -21.99
C GLU A 160 -8.06 -0.32 -20.50
N GLU A 161 -8.21 -1.38 -19.68
CA GLU A 161 -7.94 -1.30 -18.25
C GLU A 161 -6.41 -1.11 -17.99
N LEU A 162 -6.07 -0.09 -17.22
CA LEU A 162 -4.71 0.21 -16.80
C LEU A 162 -4.50 -0.30 -15.37
N ALA A 163 -3.69 -1.34 -15.20
CA ALA A 163 -3.39 -1.91 -13.90
C ALA A 163 -2.50 -0.98 -13.06
N LEU A 164 -3.04 -0.47 -11.96
CA LEU A 164 -2.34 0.33 -10.97
C LEU A 164 -2.26 -0.41 -9.63
N ALA A 165 -1.13 -0.29 -8.94
CA ALA A 165 -1.04 -0.70 -7.54
C ALA A 165 -1.94 0.20 -6.67
N PRO A 166 -2.40 -0.26 -5.48
CA PRO A 166 -3.32 0.51 -4.65
C PRO A 166 -2.87 1.93 -4.36
N LYS A 167 -1.60 2.15 -4.04
CA LYS A 167 -1.05 3.49 -3.76
C LYS A 167 -0.89 4.35 -5.01
N GLU A 168 -0.62 3.76 -6.15
CA GLU A 168 -0.60 4.47 -7.45
C GLU A 168 -2.00 4.96 -7.82
N PHE A 169 -3.02 4.12 -7.59
CA PHE A 169 -4.41 4.50 -7.81
C PHE A 169 -4.83 5.65 -6.90
N ASP A 170 -4.55 5.55 -5.59
CA ASP A 170 -4.86 6.59 -4.61
C ASP A 170 -4.19 7.92 -4.95
N LEU A 171 -2.90 7.85 -5.36
CA LEU A 171 -2.13 9.02 -5.78
C LEU A 171 -2.72 9.66 -7.05
N LEU A 172 -3.13 8.83 -8.02
CA LEU A 172 -3.80 9.33 -9.23
C LEU A 172 -5.12 10.03 -8.89
N VAL A 173 -5.93 9.45 -7.99
CA VAL A 173 -7.20 10.04 -7.54
C VAL A 173 -6.99 11.38 -6.85
N ALA A 174 -6.01 11.47 -5.93
CA ALA A 174 -5.66 12.72 -5.25
C ALA A 174 -5.24 13.81 -6.26
N LEU A 175 -4.35 13.47 -7.18
CA LEU A 175 -3.89 14.40 -8.22
C LEU A 175 -5.01 14.79 -9.20
N ALA A 176 -5.89 13.84 -9.57
CA ALA A 176 -7.01 14.09 -10.48
C ALA A 176 -8.12 14.94 -9.83
N GLY A 177 -8.22 14.93 -8.51
CA GLY A 177 -9.11 15.84 -7.76
C GLY A 177 -8.69 17.30 -7.83
N ALA A 178 -7.44 17.60 -8.21
CA ALA A 178 -6.86 18.95 -8.24
C ALA A 178 -6.07 19.22 -9.54
N VAL A 179 -6.61 18.81 -10.71
CA VAL A 179 -5.94 18.98 -12.00
C VAL A 179 -5.54 20.43 -12.24
N GLY A 180 -4.28 20.64 -12.59
CA GLY A 180 -3.66 21.96 -12.82
C GLY A 180 -3.19 22.67 -11.54
N ALA A 181 -3.62 22.24 -10.36
CA ALA A 181 -3.08 22.74 -9.10
C ALA A 181 -1.85 21.95 -8.64
N VAL A 182 -0.98 22.61 -7.87
CA VAL A 182 0.16 21.94 -7.22
C VAL A 182 -0.29 21.41 -5.88
N LEU A 183 -0.16 20.10 -5.69
CA LEU A 183 -0.31 19.47 -4.38
C LEU A 183 1.07 19.33 -3.73
N THR A 184 1.18 19.71 -2.46
CA THR A 184 2.45 19.63 -1.74
C THR A 184 2.78 18.17 -1.42
N ARG A 185 4.06 17.88 -1.14
CA ARG A 185 4.49 16.53 -0.75
C ARG A 185 3.79 16.09 0.53
N GLU A 186 3.69 16.99 1.49
CA GLU A 186 3.02 16.75 2.76
C GLU A 186 1.53 16.43 2.54
N SER A 187 0.81 17.25 1.74
CA SER A 187 -0.61 16.99 1.48
C SER A 187 -0.85 15.67 0.77
N LEU A 188 0.01 15.28 -0.17
CA LEU A 188 -0.09 13.98 -0.85
C LEU A 188 0.22 12.82 0.11
N ILE A 189 1.21 12.96 0.98
CA ILE A 189 1.52 11.95 2.00
C ILE A 189 0.33 11.81 2.97
N ASP A 190 -0.20 12.91 3.47
CA ASP A 190 -1.34 12.91 4.40
C ASP A 190 -2.58 12.28 3.75
N GLU A 191 -2.84 12.60 2.49
CA GLU A 191 -3.99 12.09 1.77
C GLU A 191 -3.83 10.63 1.33
N VAL A 192 -2.63 10.22 0.85
CA VAL A 192 -2.40 8.90 0.28
C VAL A 192 -1.89 7.88 1.30
N TRP A 193 -1.17 8.26 2.32
CA TRP A 193 -0.70 7.34 3.37
C TRP A 193 -1.39 7.62 4.71
N ASP A 194 -1.07 8.69 5.39
CA ASP A 194 -1.72 9.15 6.63
C ASP A 194 -1.08 10.45 7.11
N SER A 195 -1.84 11.31 7.85
CA SER A 195 -1.33 12.49 8.54
C SER A 195 -0.30 12.19 9.65
N HIS A 196 -0.19 10.92 10.07
CA HIS A 196 0.81 10.44 11.03
C HIS A 196 1.88 9.58 10.35
N TRP A 197 2.13 9.83 9.06
CA TRP A 197 3.17 9.14 8.32
C TRP A 197 4.56 9.52 8.84
N PHE A 198 5.30 8.54 9.35
CA PHE A 198 6.67 8.72 9.86
C PHE A 198 7.73 8.25 8.84
N GLY A 199 7.32 7.88 7.65
CA GLY A 199 8.22 7.37 6.63
C GLY A 199 8.93 8.44 5.81
N SER A 200 9.87 7.99 4.97
CA SER A 200 10.56 8.85 4.02
C SER A 200 9.61 9.35 2.93
N THR A 201 9.71 10.61 2.54
CA THR A 201 9.02 11.15 1.36
C THR A 201 9.47 10.51 0.05
N ARG A 202 10.55 9.69 0.07
CA ARG A 202 11.01 8.89 -1.08
C ARG A 202 9.95 7.92 -1.59
N THR A 203 9.16 7.31 -0.69
CA THR A 203 8.06 6.44 -1.08
C THR A 203 7.13 7.14 -2.08
N LEU A 204 6.79 8.41 -1.82
CA LEU A 204 6.00 9.22 -2.74
C LEU A 204 6.70 9.42 -4.10
N ASP A 205 8.02 9.72 -4.12
CA ASP A 205 8.76 9.94 -5.35
C ASP A 205 8.79 8.69 -6.23
N VAL A 206 8.94 7.50 -5.64
CA VAL A 206 8.92 6.24 -6.38
C VAL A 206 7.54 5.98 -6.97
N HIS A 207 6.46 6.07 -6.17
CA HIS A 207 5.10 5.89 -6.71
C HIS A 207 4.75 6.92 -7.79
N VAL A 208 5.21 8.18 -7.68
CA VAL A 208 5.07 9.17 -8.76
C VAL A 208 5.83 8.73 -10.00
N SER A 209 7.05 8.19 -9.86
CA SER A 209 7.85 7.72 -10.99
C SER A 209 7.16 6.58 -11.72
N THR A 210 6.71 5.56 -10.98
CA THR A 210 6.01 4.40 -11.56
C THR A 210 4.68 4.80 -12.20
N LEU A 211 3.93 5.67 -11.54
CA LEU A 211 2.68 6.19 -12.07
C LEU A 211 2.89 6.96 -13.38
N ARG A 212 3.96 7.80 -13.47
CA ARG A 212 4.34 8.47 -14.72
C ARG A 212 4.58 7.51 -15.88
N GLN A 213 5.31 6.41 -15.62
CA GLN A 213 5.58 5.40 -16.63
C GLN A 213 4.28 4.76 -17.13
N LYS A 214 3.38 4.40 -16.20
CA LYS A 214 2.09 3.79 -16.54
C LYS A 214 1.14 4.75 -17.27
N LEU A 215 1.15 6.04 -16.90
CA LEU A 215 0.33 7.09 -17.53
C LEU A 215 0.92 7.64 -18.83
N ALA A 216 2.09 7.19 -19.27
CA ALA A 216 2.79 7.75 -20.42
C ALA A 216 1.86 7.93 -21.63
N GLY A 217 1.79 9.16 -22.18
CA GLY A 217 0.92 9.53 -23.30
C GLY A 217 -0.53 9.87 -22.94
N ALA A 218 -0.98 9.58 -21.71
CA ALA A 218 -2.36 9.82 -21.29
C ALA A 218 -2.53 11.01 -20.34
N ALA A 219 -1.53 11.28 -19.50
CA ALA A 219 -1.49 12.44 -18.62
C ALA A 219 -0.05 12.74 -18.21
N VAL A 220 0.22 13.97 -17.79
CA VAL A 220 1.55 14.41 -17.38
C VAL A 220 1.54 14.82 -15.91
N ILE A 221 2.39 14.19 -15.11
CA ILE A 221 2.63 14.61 -13.72
C ILE A 221 3.92 15.42 -13.69
N THR A 222 3.84 16.74 -13.48
CA THR A 222 4.98 17.65 -13.41
C THR A 222 5.47 17.78 -11.98
N THR A 223 6.81 17.77 -11.78
CA THR A 223 7.41 18.09 -10.49
C THR A 223 7.61 19.60 -10.37
N VAL A 224 7.03 20.21 -9.35
CA VAL A 224 7.30 21.59 -8.95
C VAL A 224 8.36 21.55 -7.86
N ARG A 225 9.60 21.89 -8.24
CA ARG A 225 10.78 21.75 -7.36
C ARG A 225 10.57 22.45 -6.03
N GLY A 226 10.89 21.76 -4.93
CA GLY A 226 10.76 22.27 -3.57
C GLY A 226 9.33 22.39 -3.05
N VAL A 227 8.30 22.05 -3.86
CA VAL A 227 6.88 22.16 -3.47
C VAL A 227 6.18 20.80 -3.53
N GLY A 228 6.05 20.21 -4.73
CA GLY A 228 5.26 18.99 -4.87
C GLY A 228 5.05 18.56 -6.31
N PHE A 229 3.84 18.10 -6.61
CA PHE A 229 3.48 17.57 -7.92
C PHE A 229 2.18 18.18 -8.44
N ARG A 230 2.04 18.21 -9.76
CA ARG A 230 0.85 18.71 -10.45
C ARG A 230 0.50 17.76 -11.59
N LEU A 231 -0.76 17.35 -11.66
CA LEU A 231 -1.31 16.63 -12.79
C LEU A 231 -1.79 17.65 -13.83
N GLU A 232 -1.31 17.52 -15.04
CA GLU A 232 -1.70 18.38 -16.16
C GLU A 232 -2.65 17.64 -17.08
N ARG A 233 -3.58 18.38 -17.71
CA ARG A 233 -4.40 17.82 -18.78
C ARG A 233 -3.51 17.49 -19.97
N PRO A 234 -3.77 16.39 -20.70
CA PRO A 234 -3.10 16.10 -21.93
C PRO A 234 -3.34 17.16 -22.99
#